data_55536b9615bb2023fdeed66e73b891de
#
_entry.id   55536b9615bb2023fdeed66e73b891de
#
_cell.length_a   1.000
_cell.length_b   1.000
_cell.length_c   1.000
_cell.angle_alpha   90.00
_cell.angle_beta   90.00
_cell.angle_gamma   90.00
#
_symmetry.space_group_name_H-M   'P 1'
#
loop_
_entity.id
_entity.type
_entity.pdbx_description
1 polymer ?
#
loop_
_entity_poly.entity_id
_entity_poly.type
_entity_poly.pdbx_seq_one_letter_code
_entity_poly.pdbx_strand_id
1 'polypeptide(L)'
;MGKVTGFKEFQRAVEPYRPAKERKLDFKEIYTDHDKDLLSDQAARCMDCGVPFCQSNEGCPVYNLIPEWNDLVYQDKWEEAFERLMKTNNFPEVTGRVCPAVCEGAC
;
A
#
# COMPACT_ATOMS: atom_id res chain seq x y z
N MET A 1 2.13 12.60 -6.45
CA MET A 1 3.45 11.94 -6.66
C MET A 1 4.18 11.93 -5.33
N GLY A 2 4.58 10.76 -4.81
CA GLY A 2 5.35 10.68 -3.57
C GLY A 2 6.65 11.49 -3.64
N LYS A 3 7.79 10.88 -3.49
CA LYS A 3 9.08 11.54 -3.67
C LYS A 3 9.69 11.12 -5.01
N VAL A 4 10.09 12.08 -5.85
CA VAL A 4 10.62 11.82 -7.21
C VAL A 4 11.77 10.79 -7.20
N THR A 5 12.59 10.82 -6.16
CA THR A 5 13.74 9.92 -5.98
C THR A 5 13.51 8.82 -4.93
N GLY A 6 12.30 8.74 -4.36
CA GLY A 6 11.99 7.85 -3.24
C GLY A 6 12.30 6.38 -3.52
N PHE A 7 12.01 5.90 -4.73
CA PHE A 7 12.32 4.53 -5.13
C PHE A 7 13.82 4.19 -5.18
N LYS A 8 14.70 5.20 -5.19
CA LYS A 8 16.15 5.06 -5.10
C LYS A 8 16.68 5.16 -3.67
N GLU A 9 15.98 5.91 -2.83
CA GLU A 9 16.40 6.22 -1.47
C GLU A 9 15.91 5.19 -0.45
N PHE A 10 14.64 4.78 -0.60
CA PHE A 10 14.01 3.82 0.29
C PHE A 10 13.99 2.41 -0.32
N GLN A 11 14.47 1.44 0.41
CA GLN A 11 14.37 0.04 0.01
C GLN A 11 12.93 -0.44 0.13
N ARG A 12 12.55 -1.39 -0.74
CA ARG A 12 11.26 -2.06 -0.64
C ARG A 12 11.19 -2.87 0.64
N ALA A 13 10.16 -2.66 1.42
CA ALA A 13 9.86 -3.40 2.62
C ALA A 13 8.38 -3.78 2.67
N VAL A 14 8.07 -4.82 3.40
CA VAL A 14 6.70 -5.27 3.66
C VAL A 14 6.45 -5.31 5.16
N GLU A 15 5.20 -5.11 5.54
CA GLU A 15 4.77 -5.25 6.93
C GLU A 15 5.10 -6.65 7.46
N PRO A 16 5.74 -6.76 8.61
CA PRO A 16 6.09 -8.04 9.19
C PRO A 16 4.87 -8.80 9.71
N TYR A 17 4.93 -10.11 9.61
CA TYR A 17 3.94 -10.99 10.20
C TYR A 17 4.36 -11.44 11.60
N ARG A 18 3.39 -11.67 12.46
CA ARG A 18 3.61 -12.41 13.71
C ARG A 18 4.17 -13.81 13.39
N PRO A 19 5.06 -14.37 14.23
CA PRO A 19 5.63 -15.70 14.01
C PRO A 19 4.56 -16.77 13.79
N ALA A 20 4.74 -17.63 12.80
CA ALA A 20 3.76 -18.66 12.44
C ALA A 20 3.42 -19.60 13.60
N LYS A 21 4.39 -19.86 14.50
CA LYS A 21 4.18 -20.70 15.69
C LYS A 21 3.20 -20.10 16.69
N GLU A 22 3.15 -18.75 16.77
CA GLU A 22 2.21 -18.03 17.62
C GLU A 22 0.84 -17.92 16.97
N ARG A 23 0.80 -17.58 15.67
CA ARG A 23 -0.45 -17.38 14.91
C ARG A 23 -1.35 -18.61 14.87
N LYS A 24 -0.79 -19.81 14.93
CA LYS A 24 -1.57 -21.06 14.92
C LYS A 24 -2.29 -21.33 16.25
N LEU A 25 -2.00 -20.59 17.31
CA LEU A 25 -2.57 -20.79 18.63
C LEU A 25 -3.78 -19.87 18.90
N ASP A 26 -4.03 -18.90 18.04
CA ASP A 26 -5.10 -17.92 18.21
C ASP A 26 -5.71 -17.47 16.87
N PHE A 27 -6.75 -16.64 16.93
CA PHE A 27 -7.41 -16.01 15.79
C PHE A 27 -7.18 -14.49 15.76
N LYS A 28 -6.11 -14.01 16.39
CA LYS A 28 -5.78 -12.60 16.42
C LYS A 28 -5.16 -12.15 15.09
N GLU A 29 -4.96 -10.83 14.96
CA GLU A 29 -4.33 -10.21 13.81
C GLU A 29 -2.99 -10.90 13.45
N ILE A 30 -2.78 -11.13 12.16
CA ILE A 30 -1.56 -11.80 11.66
C ILE A 30 -0.39 -10.85 11.47
N TYR A 31 -0.67 -9.57 11.23
CA TYR A 31 0.35 -8.53 11.15
C TYR A 31 0.77 -8.07 12.55
N THR A 32 1.96 -7.51 12.63
CA THR A 32 2.39 -6.73 13.79
C THR A 32 1.79 -5.33 13.74
N ASP A 33 2.03 -4.51 14.76
CA ASP A 33 1.58 -3.12 14.76
C ASP A 33 2.18 -2.36 13.56
N HIS A 34 1.36 -1.53 12.93
CA HIS A 34 1.76 -0.76 11.76
C HIS A 34 2.75 0.35 12.13
N ASP A 35 3.89 0.35 11.46
CA ASP A 35 4.88 1.42 11.54
C ASP A 35 4.54 2.51 10.51
N LYS A 36 4.13 3.68 11.00
CA LYS A 36 3.77 4.82 10.15
C LYS A 36 4.95 5.34 9.32
N ASP A 37 6.15 5.31 9.87
CA ASP A 37 7.35 5.77 9.17
C ASP A 37 7.67 4.80 8.02
N LEU A 38 7.56 3.49 8.27
CA LEU A 38 7.69 2.48 7.22
C LEU A 38 6.66 2.68 6.11
N LEU A 39 5.40 2.90 6.46
CA LEU A 39 4.33 3.12 5.47
C LEU A 39 4.56 4.41 4.65
N SER A 40 5.00 5.48 5.29
CA SER A 40 5.35 6.73 4.62
C SER A 40 6.52 6.55 3.65
N ASP A 41 7.58 5.82 4.05
CA ASP A 41 8.73 5.50 3.20
C ASP A 41 8.31 4.66 1.99
N GLN A 42 7.46 3.65 2.19
CA GLN A 42 6.94 2.84 1.09
C GLN A 42 6.05 3.66 0.14
N ALA A 43 5.22 4.55 0.67
CA ALA A 43 4.41 5.47 -0.11
C ALA A 43 5.27 6.45 -0.93
N ALA A 44 6.38 6.95 -0.33
CA ALA A 44 7.33 7.83 -0.99
C ALA A 44 7.98 7.22 -2.23
N ARG A 45 8.05 5.88 -2.32
CA ARG A 45 8.61 5.17 -3.48
C ARG A 45 7.79 5.35 -4.77
N CYS A 46 6.51 5.72 -4.64
CA CYS A 46 5.65 5.95 -5.79
C CYS A 46 6.11 7.19 -6.58
N MET A 47 6.59 6.97 -7.80
CA MET A 47 7.06 8.04 -8.68
C MET A 47 5.97 8.59 -9.61
N ASP A 48 4.73 8.12 -9.48
CA ASP A 48 3.62 8.49 -10.35
C ASP A 48 4.03 8.48 -11.84
N CYS A 49 4.53 7.32 -12.29
CA CYS A 49 5.02 7.17 -13.66
C CYS A 49 3.90 7.50 -14.65
N GLY A 50 4.19 8.16 -15.75
CA GLY A 50 3.19 8.69 -16.70
C GLY A 50 2.19 7.65 -17.25
N VAL A 51 2.50 6.36 -17.12
CA VAL A 51 1.59 5.24 -17.36
C VAL A 51 1.71 4.29 -16.17
N PRO A 52 0.94 4.51 -15.09
CA PRO A 52 1.03 3.70 -13.88
C PRO A 52 0.61 2.25 -14.15
N PHE A 53 1.55 1.32 -14.07
CA PHE A 53 1.26 -0.11 -14.22
C PHE A 53 0.23 -0.61 -13.22
N CYS A 54 0.28 -0.09 -11.99
CA CYS A 54 -0.69 -0.40 -10.95
C CYS A 54 -2.14 -0.08 -11.33
N GLN A 55 -2.36 0.86 -12.26
CA GLN A 55 -3.68 1.27 -12.76
C GLN A 55 -3.95 0.78 -14.21
N SER A 56 -3.07 -0.04 -14.77
CA SER A 56 -3.26 -0.62 -16.10
C SER A 56 -4.20 -1.83 -16.09
N ASN A 57 -4.50 -2.38 -17.26
CA ASN A 57 -5.33 -3.59 -17.39
C ASN A 57 -4.74 -4.83 -16.71
N GLU A 58 -3.42 -4.88 -16.54
CA GLU A 58 -2.70 -5.93 -15.81
C GLU A 58 -2.47 -5.58 -14.33
N GLY A 59 -2.90 -4.40 -13.91
CA GLY A 59 -2.75 -3.89 -12.55
C GLY A 59 -3.93 -4.25 -11.64
N CYS A 60 -4.34 -3.27 -10.86
CA CYS A 60 -5.44 -3.43 -9.91
C CYS A 60 -6.78 -3.65 -10.64
N PRO A 61 -7.48 -4.79 -10.45
CA PRO A 61 -8.74 -5.09 -11.15
C PRO A 61 -9.90 -4.15 -10.79
N VAL A 62 -9.82 -3.43 -9.69
CA VAL A 62 -10.80 -2.41 -9.28
C VAL A 62 -10.33 -0.98 -9.59
N TYR A 63 -9.22 -0.85 -10.30
CA TYR A 63 -8.65 0.43 -10.72
C TYR A 63 -8.45 1.42 -9.56
N ASN A 64 -7.90 0.95 -8.46
CA ASN A 64 -7.58 1.79 -7.31
C ASN A 64 -6.65 2.94 -7.70
N LEU A 65 -6.86 4.11 -7.09
CA LEU A 65 -6.11 5.34 -7.34
C LEU A 65 -4.77 5.33 -6.57
N ILE A 66 -3.95 4.31 -6.83
CA ILE A 66 -2.76 3.96 -6.05
C ILE A 66 -1.72 5.10 -5.99
N PRO A 67 -1.35 5.75 -7.09
CA PRO A 67 -0.41 6.88 -7.01
C PRO A 67 -0.92 8.04 -6.15
N GLU A 68 -2.24 8.31 -6.21
CA GLU A 68 -2.83 9.44 -5.47
C GLU A 68 -2.79 9.18 -3.96
N TRP A 69 -3.21 8.01 -3.49
CA TRP A 69 -3.14 7.75 -2.05
C TRP A 69 -1.72 7.60 -1.53
N ASN A 70 -0.78 7.09 -2.33
CA ASN A 70 0.63 7.05 -1.95
C ASN A 70 1.19 8.46 -1.72
N ASP A 71 0.84 9.40 -2.58
CA ASP A 71 1.24 10.80 -2.41
C ASP A 71 0.67 11.40 -1.11
N LEU A 72 -0.61 11.13 -0.84
CA LEU A 72 -1.29 11.62 0.36
C LEU A 72 -0.71 11.00 1.64
N VAL A 73 -0.43 9.69 1.64
CA VAL A 73 0.23 9.02 2.77
C VAL A 73 1.62 9.59 3.02
N TYR A 74 2.40 9.82 1.98
CA TYR A 74 3.72 10.45 2.09
C TYR A 74 3.65 11.86 2.66
N GLN A 75 2.57 12.61 2.40
CA GLN A 75 2.32 13.94 2.96
C GLN A 75 1.67 13.92 4.35
N ASP A 76 1.54 12.75 4.97
CA ASP A 76 0.85 12.54 6.26
C ASP A 76 -0.65 12.91 6.24
N LYS A 77 -1.28 12.85 5.07
CA LYS A 77 -2.71 13.16 4.85
C LYS A 77 -3.54 11.88 4.82
N TRP A 78 -3.58 11.17 5.94
CA TRP A 78 -4.19 9.85 6.05
C TRP A 78 -5.70 9.83 5.79
N GLU A 79 -6.42 10.85 6.25
CA GLU A 79 -7.86 10.96 6.03
C GLU A 79 -8.19 11.13 4.55
N GLU A 80 -7.49 12.03 3.87
CA GLU A 80 -7.65 12.24 2.42
C GLU A 80 -7.23 10.98 1.63
N ALA A 81 -6.20 10.27 2.08
CA ALA A 81 -5.77 9.01 1.47
C ALA A 81 -6.85 7.93 1.60
N PHE A 82 -7.50 7.84 2.76
CA PHE A 82 -8.62 6.94 2.98
C PHE A 82 -9.82 7.29 2.09
N GLU A 83 -10.16 8.56 1.96
CA GLU A 83 -11.22 9.01 1.04
C GLU A 83 -10.92 8.63 -0.41
N ARG A 84 -9.64 8.71 -0.84
CA ARG A 84 -9.22 8.25 -2.16
C ARG A 84 -9.38 6.74 -2.34
N LEU A 85 -9.00 5.97 -1.35
CA LEU A 85 -9.19 4.52 -1.34
C LEU A 85 -10.67 4.14 -1.45
N MET A 86 -11.53 4.80 -0.69
CA MET A 86 -12.97 4.54 -0.67
C MET A 86 -13.68 4.86 -1.98
N LYS A 87 -13.10 5.65 -2.88
CA LYS A 87 -13.71 5.97 -4.18
C LYS A 87 -13.85 4.75 -5.08
N THR A 88 -12.94 3.81 -4.98
CA THR A 88 -12.88 2.63 -5.86
C THR A 88 -13.01 1.32 -5.10
N ASN A 89 -12.85 1.34 -3.78
CA ASN A 89 -12.82 0.16 -2.93
C ASN A 89 -13.65 0.38 -1.67
N ASN A 90 -14.87 -0.17 -1.63
CA ASN A 90 -15.81 0.04 -0.53
C ASN A 90 -15.51 -0.80 0.72
N PHE A 91 -14.69 -1.84 0.61
CA PHE A 91 -14.35 -2.75 1.70
C PHE A 91 -12.84 -2.98 1.78
N PRO A 92 -12.04 -1.92 2.00
CA PRO A 92 -10.59 -2.02 1.98
C PRO A 92 -10.02 -2.95 3.06
N GLU A 93 -10.71 -3.07 4.20
CA GLU A 93 -10.34 -3.99 5.28
C GLU A 93 -10.42 -5.47 4.86
N VAL A 94 -11.31 -5.81 3.95
CA VAL A 94 -11.42 -7.18 3.39
C VAL A 94 -10.44 -7.35 2.23
N THR A 95 -10.48 -6.45 1.27
CA THR A 95 -9.66 -6.55 0.06
C THR A 95 -8.17 -6.49 0.37
N GLY A 96 -7.76 -5.67 1.34
CA GLY A 96 -6.37 -5.57 1.77
C GLY A 96 -5.79 -6.87 2.34
N ARG A 97 -6.65 -7.76 2.86
CA ARG A 97 -6.22 -9.05 3.43
C ARG A 97 -6.13 -10.19 2.41
N VAL A 98 -6.88 -10.09 1.32
CA VAL A 98 -6.96 -11.16 0.30
C VAL A 98 -6.31 -10.75 -1.02
N CYS A 99 -5.93 -9.50 -1.17
CA CYS A 99 -5.36 -8.96 -2.39
C CYS A 99 -3.97 -9.59 -2.67
N PRO A 100 -3.74 -10.11 -3.91
CA PRO A 100 -2.42 -10.57 -4.31
C PRO A 100 -1.40 -9.45 -4.51
N ALA A 101 -1.84 -8.19 -4.37
CA ALA A 101 -1.01 -6.99 -4.43
C ALA A 101 -0.13 -6.90 -5.68
N VAL A 102 -0.72 -7.12 -6.86
CA VAL A 102 0.00 -7.03 -8.15
C VAL A 102 0.66 -5.67 -8.36
N CYS A 103 0.12 -4.61 -7.74
CA CYS A 103 0.70 -3.28 -7.75
C CYS A 103 2.06 -3.19 -7.04
N GLU A 104 2.32 -4.04 -6.05
CA GLU A 104 3.64 -4.05 -5.38
C GLU A 104 4.75 -4.49 -6.32
N GLY A 105 4.46 -5.42 -7.23
CA GLY A 105 5.41 -5.87 -8.23
C GLY A 105 5.63 -4.88 -9.37
N ALA A 106 4.74 -3.91 -9.53
CA ALA A 106 4.79 -2.93 -10.62
C ALA A 106 5.85 -1.84 -10.41
N CYS A 107 6.29 -1.62 -9.18
CA CYS A 107 7.27 -0.58 -8.83
C CYS A 107 8.65 -1.19 -8.55
#